data_de59d30a6a842aefd149e83cd0045a12
#
_entry.id   de59d30a6a842aefd149e83cd0045a12
#
_cell.length_a   1.000
_cell.length_b   1.000
_cell.length_c   1.000
_cell.angle_alpha   90.00
_cell.angle_beta   90.00
_cell.angle_gamma   90.00
#
_symmetry.space_group_name_H-M   'P 1'
#
loop_
_entity.id
_entity.type
_entity.pdbx_description
1 polymer ?
#
loop_
_entity_poly.entity_id
_entity_poly.type
_entity_poly.pdbx_seq_one_letter_code
_entity_poly.pdbx_strand_id
1 'polypeptide(L)'
;MRRLIILAEVALGLLFASCTKEEQRTLSVIPAPLKVELQQEVFSLNSETGLYIDASEGDKKILEDYLVASSMNLKPVIAEEGHNVVLKQVAELPEVNSSEGYVLTVTPDQVLIRATSGAGLFYGVQTMLQMVDEKGLLAGVITDEPRFAYRGFMMDVSRHFFDKEFIKKQMDALAYYKLNRLHLHLTDAAGWRLEIKKYPRLTEFAAWREFPTWKEWWNNGRRYEEEGSKDAHGGYYTQDDIRELVAYAQERFITVIPEIEMPAHSEEVLTAYPELSCTHEPYKQADFCVGNEKTFEFLE
;
A
#
# COMPACT_ATOMS: atom_id res chain seq x y z
N MET A 1 -2.58 74.35 -18.19
CA MET A 1 -1.64 73.35 -17.63
C MET A 1 -2.18 72.65 -16.37
N ARG A 2 -2.92 73.28 -15.48
CA ARG A 2 -3.43 72.60 -14.23
C ARG A 2 -4.54 71.54 -14.46
N ARG A 3 -5.28 71.59 -15.57
CA ARG A 3 -6.35 70.57 -15.84
C ARG A 3 -5.85 69.28 -16.48
N LEU A 4 -4.68 69.25 -17.04
CA LEU A 4 -4.06 68.01 -17.63
C LEU A 4 -3.37 67.15 -16.54
N ILE A 5 -2.93 67.70 -15.45
CA ILE A 5 -2.25 66.97 -14.38
C ILE A 5 -3.20 66.13 -13.54
N ILE A 6 -4.44 66.64 -13.32
CA ILE A 6 -5.46 65.94 -12.52
C ILE A 6 -6.03 64.70 -13.26
N LEU A 7 -6.08 64.71 -14.58
CA LEU A 7 -6.48 63.54 -15.37
C LEU A 7 -5.44 62.45 -15.43
N ALA A 8 -4.15 62.77 -15.29
CA ALA A 8 -3.05 61.79 -15.27
C ALA A 8 -2.97 61.04 -13.92
N GLU A 9 -3.29 61.68 -12.79
CA GLU A 9 -3.27 61.01 -11.48
C GLU A 9 -4.49 60.09 -11.28
N VAL A 10 -5.67 60.40 -11.86
CA VAL A 10 -6.83 59.48 -11.83
C VAL A 10 -6.66 58.28 -12.76
N ALA A 11 -5.95 58.41 -13.87
CA ALA A 11 -5.64 57.29 -14.77
C ALA A 11 -4.59 56.35 -14.20
N LEU A 12 -3.67 56.85 -13.36
CA LEU A 12 -2.61 56.00 -12.73
C LEU A 12 -3.15 55.21 -11.52
N GLY A 13 -4.23 55.69 -10.88
CA GLY A 13 -4.88 54.99 -9.76
C GLY A 13 -5.75 53.80 -10.17
N LEU A 14 -6.11 53.70 -11.44
CA LEU A 14 -6.94 52.57 -11.96
C LEU A 14 -6.16 51.40 -12.50
N LEU A 15 -4.82 51.45 -12.58
CA LEU A 15 -3.97 50.39 -13.11
C LEU A 15 -3.45 49.41 -12.03
N PHE A 16 -3.77 49.59 -10.76
CA PHE A 16 -3.39 48.69 -9.66
C PHE A 16 -4.55 47.87 -9.08
N ALA A 17 -5.71 47.83 -9.70
CA ALA A 17 -6.69 46.79 -9.45
C ALA A 17 -6.22 45.52 -10.18
N SER A 18 -5.04 45.02 -9.83
CA SER A 18 -4.65 43.66 -10.13
C SER A 18 -5.62 42.74 -9.40
N CYS A 19 -6.64 42.26 -10.10
CA CYS A 19 -7.36 41.07 -9.67
C CYS A 19 -6.30 39.95 -9.55
N THR A 20 -5.75 39.78 -8.37
CA THR A 20 -5.19 38.49 -8.00
C THR A 20 -6.36 37.51 -8.10
N LYS A 21 -6.46 36.77 -9.22
CA LYS A 21 -7.27 35.57 -9.24
C LYS A 21 -6.74 34.74 -8.08
N GLU A 22 -7.48 34.66 -6.98
CA GLU A 22 -7.22 33.62 -6.00
C GLU A 22 -7.25 32.29 -6.78
N GLU A 23 -6.11 31.64 -6.83
CA GLU A 23 -5.96 30.36 -7.50
C GLU A 23 -6.87 29.39 -6.75
N GLN A 24 -7.97 29.00 -7.39
CA GLN A 24 -8.97 28.14 -6.79
C GLN A 24 -8.30 26.81 -6.46
N ARG A 25 -8.09 26.51 -5.17
CA ARG A 25 -7.50 25.24 -4.73
C ARG A 25 -8.36 24.09 -5.23
N THR A 26 -7.73 23.14 -5.87
CA THR A 26 -8.38 21.92 -6.38
C THR A 26 -7.93 20.72 -5.57
N LEU A 27 -8.84 19.79 -5.37
CA LEU A 27 -8.52 18.52 -4.71
C LEU A 27 -7.70 17.63 -5.65
N SER A 28 -6.54 17.18 -5.16
CA SER A 28 -5.67 16.23 -5.89
C SER A 28 -5.54 14.92 -5.09
N VAL A 29 -6.62 14.13 -5.06
CA VAL A 29 -6.69 12.85 -4.35
C VAL A 29 -6.82 11.69 -5.36
N ILE A 30 -6.04 10.64 -5.19
CA ILE A 30 -6.06 9.43 -6.02
C ILE A 30 -6.30 8.21 -5.13
N PRO A 31 -7.30 7.37 -5.43
CA PRO A 31 -8.38 7.57 -6.43
C PRO A 31 -9.24 8.80 -6.14
N ALA A 32 -9.83 9.39 -7.19
CA ALA A 32 -10.76 10.50 -7.02
C ALA A 32 -11.99 10.05 -6.24
N PRO A 33 -12.37 10.77 -5.14
CA PRO A 33 -13.54 10.41 -4.36
C PRO A 33 -14.86 10.54 -5.13
N LEU A 34 -15.89 9.80 -4.71
CA LEU A 34 -17.22 9.81 -5.36
C LEU A 34 -17.89 11.19 -5.32
N LYS A 35 -17.84 11.86 -4.17
CA LYS A 35 -18.48 13.17 -3.98
C LYS A 35 -17.56 14.09 -3.20
N VAL A 36 -17.42 15.32 -3.68
CA VAL A 36 -16.56 16.34 -3.09
C VAL A 36 -17.30 17.69 -3.09
N GLU A 37 -17.43 18.26 -1.91
CA GLU A 37 -18.01 19.58 -1.69
C GLU A 37 -17.00 20.43 -0.91
N LEU A 38 -16.26 21.32 -1.59
CA LEU A 38 -15.20 22.13 -0.98
C LEU A 38 -15.68 23.54 -0.64
N GLN A 39 -15.05 24.11 0.37
CA GLN A 39 -15.22 25.48 0.83
C GLN A 39 -13.88 26.21 0.72
N GLN A 40 -13.84 27.52 1.06
CA GLN A 40 -12.60 28.31 0.98
C GLN A 40 -11.79 28.28 2.27
N GLU A 41 -12.42 27.92 3.38
CA GLU A 41 -11.81 27.87 4.69
C GLU A 41 -10.82 26.68 4.79
N VAL A 42 -9.95 26.75 5.81
CA VAL A 42 -8.86 25.81 6.00
C VAL A 42 -8.78 25.38 7.45
N PHE A 43 -8.64 24.09 7.70
CA PHE A 43 -8.20 23.56 8.98
C PHE A 43 -6.67 23.58 9.02
N SER A 44 -6.11 24.38 9.93
CA SER A 44 -4.65 24.53 10.06
C SER A 44 -4.07 23.49 11.00
N LEU A 45 -3.27 22.58 10.49
CA LEU A 45 -2.50 21.64 11.32
C LEU A 45 -1.41 22.39 12.10
N ASN A 46 -1.34 22.20 13.41
CA ASN A 46 -0.33 22.80 14.27
C ASN A 46 0.06 21.86 15.42
N SER A 47 0.99 22.29 16.27
CA SER A 47 1.50 21.48 17.39
C SER A 47 0.48 21.13 18.46
N GLU A 48 -0.66 21.81 18.48
CA GLU A 48 -1.76 21.60 19.44
C GLU A 48 -2.88 20.73 18.84
N THR A 49 -2.80 20.36 17.55
CA THR A 49 -3.81 19.51 16.92
C THR A 49 -3.80 18.12 17.55
N GLY A 50 -4.92 17.76 18.15
CA GLY A 50 -5.12 16.48 18.81
C GLY A 50 -5.60 15.38 17.85
N LEU A 51 -5.49 14.13 18.30
CA LEU A 51 -6.03 12.95 17.65
C LEU A 51 -6.98 12.23 18.62
N TYR A 52 -8.27 12.23 18.30
CA TYR A 52 -9.27 11.46 19.03
C TYR A 52 -9.77 10.29 18.18
N ILE A 53 -9.80 9.09 18.75
CA ILE A 53 -10.24 7.88 18.04
C ILE A 53 -11.29 7.16 18.90
N ASP A 54 -12.50 7.05 18.35
CA ASP A 54 -13.61 6.26 18.87
C ASP A 54 -13.89 5.10 17.89
N ALA A 55 -13.26 3.97 18.14
CA ALA A 55 -13.35 2.76 17.33
C ALA A 55 -13.17 1.52 18.21
N SER A 56 -13.30 0.31 17.63
CA SER A 56 -12.93 -0.93 18.32
C SER A 56 -11.48 -0.86 18.81
N GLU A 57 -11.16 -1.52 19.92
CA GLU A 57 -9.80 -1.47 20.51
C GLU A 57 -8.71 -1.88 19.51
N GLY A 58 -8.96 -2.88 18.66
CA GLY A 58 -8.02 -3.32 17.63
C GLY A 58 -7.81 -2.25 16.54
N ASP A 59 -8.90 -1.71 16.00
CA ASP A 59 -8.83 -0.68 14.95
C ASP A 59 -8.24 0.61 15.50
N LYS A 60 -8.60 1.00 16.74
CA LYS A 60 -8.06 2.17 17.42
C LYS A 60 -6.54 2.10 17.50
N LYS A 61 -6.00 0.96 17.97
CA LYS A 61 -4.56 0.79 18.09
C LYS A 61 -3.86 0.91 16.74
N ILE A 62 -4.38 0.26 15.69
CA ILE A 62 -3.82 0.31 14.33
C ILE A 62 -3.80 1.76 13.81
N LEU A 63 -4.93 2.47 13.93
CA LEU A 63 -5.07 3.84 13.43
C LEU A 63 -4.19 4.84 14.20
N GLU A 64 -4.08 4.66 15.52
CA GLU A 64 -3.22 5.49 16.38
C GLU A 64 -1.75 5.27 16.03
N ASP A 65 -1.27 4.02 15.99
CA ASP A 65 0.11 3.69 15.65
C ASP A 65 0.47 4.23 14.25
N TYR A 66 -0.42 4.06 13.27
CA TYR A 66 -0.22 4.54 11.89
C TYR A 66 -0.11 6.08 11.83
N LEU A 67 -1.01 6.81 12.50
CA LEU A 67 -1.03 8.27 12.48
C LEU A 67 0.09 8.89 13.30
N VAL A 68 0.46 8.29 14.44
CA VAL A 68 1.61 8.73 15.25
C VAL A 68 2.92 8.57 14.46
N ALA A 69 3.06 7.50 13.67
CA ALA A 69 4.21 7.29 12.80
C ALA A 69 4.21 8.22 11.56
N SER A 70 3.08 8.88 11.26
CA SER A 70 2.97 9.80 10.13
C SER A 70 3.67 11.14 10.41
N SER A 71 3.92 11.89 9.35
CA SER A 71 4.51 13.25 9.46
C SER A 71 3.59 14.31 10.06
N MET A 72 2.33 13.96 10.39
CA MET A 72 1.34 14.91 10.90
C MET A 72 1.57 15.35 12.36
N ASN A 73 2.40 14.62 13.13
CA ASN A 73 2.72 14.91 14.54
C ASN A 73 1.49 15.10 15.45
N LEU A 74 0.40 14.35 15.20
CA LEU A 74 -0.82 14.41 15.98
C LEU A 74 -0.61 13.82 17.38
N LYS A 75 -1.21 14.45 18.40
CA LYS A 75 -1.11 13.99 19.79
C LYS A 75 -2.40 13.30 20.22
N PRO A 76 -2.37 12.06 20.72
CA PRO A 76 -3.56 11.43 21.28
C PRO A 76 -4.21 12.30 22.35
N VAL A 77 -5.54 12.47 22.27
CA VAL A 77 -6.35 13.19 23.24
C VAL A 77 -7.54 12.36 23.71
N ILE A 78 -8.12 12.71 24.86
CA ILE A 78 -9.25 11.97 25.47
C ILE A 78 -10.61 12.60 25.18
N ALA A 79 -10.64 13.79 24.59
CA ALA A 79 -11.87 14.52 24.28
C ALA A 79 -12.05 14.70 22.77
N GLU A 80 -13.27 14.53 22.29
CA GLU A 80 -13.64 14.72 20.88
C GLU A 80 -13.62 16.21 20.49
N GLU A 81 -14.00 17.08 21.44
CA GLU A 81 -14.08 18.52 21.23
C GLU A 81 -12.70 19.16 21.14
N GLY A 82 -12.63 20.26 20.41
CA GLY A 82 -11.42 21.06 20.23
C GLY A 82 -10.87 20.99 18.81
N HIS A 83 -9.68 21.53 18.63
CA HIS A 83 -8.99 21.59 17.34
C HIS A 83 -8.32 20.23 17.03
N ASN A 84 -9.15 19.24 16.74
CA ASN A 84 -8.76 17.83 16.68
C ASN A 84 -9.03 17.20 15.30
N VAL A 85 -8.24 16.18 14.98
CA VAL A 85 -8.59 15.14 14.02
C VAL A 85 -9.34 14.05 14.78
N VAL A 86 -10.57 13.79 14.38
CA VAL A 86 -11.50 12.85 15.02
C VAL A 86 -11.79 11.70 14.07
N LEU A 87 -11.53 10.47 14.51
CA LEU A 87 -11.91 9.24 13.81
C LEU A 87 -13.02 8.56 14.60
N LYS A 88 -14.18 8.36 13.98
CA LYS A 88 -15.37 7.84 14.67
C LYS A 88 -15.99 6.67 13.93
N GLN A 89 -15.91 5.49 14.51
CA GLN A 89 -16.61 4.33 14.01
C GLN A 89 -18.08 4.40 14.43
N VAL A 90 -18.99 4.36 13.46
CA VAL A 90 -20.43 4.47 13.66
C VAL A 90 -21.13 3.18 13.28
N ALA A 91 -22.30 2.93 13.89
CA ALA A 91 -23.09 1.73 13.59
C ALA A 91 -23.66 1.76 12.15
N GLU A 92 -24.04 2.94 11.68
CA GLU A 92 -24.63 3.17 10.36
C GLU A 92 -24.08 4.42 9.71
N LEU A 93 -23.89 4.40 8.40
CA LEU A 93 -23.43 5.53 7.58
C LEU A 93 -24.20 5.50 6.26
N PRO A 94 -25.40 6.08 6.21
CA PRO A 94 -26.31 5.95 5.06
C PRO A 94 -25.81 6.63 3.79
N GLU A 95 -24.78 7.49 3.89
CA GLU A 95 -24.15 8.16 2.76
C GLU A 95 -23.33 7.22 1.86
N VAL A 96 -23.00 6.02 2.34
CA VAL A 96 -22.20 5.00 1.64
C VAL A 96 -22.81 3.60 1.80
N ASN A 97 -22.51 2.68 0.86
CA ASN A 97 -23.03 1.32 0.88
C ASN A 97 -21.98 0.28 1.29
N SER A 98 -20.71 0.64 1.18
CA SER A 98 -19.60 -0.25 1.52
C SER A 98 -19.14 -0.05 2.95
N SER A 99 -18.81 -1.16 3.65
CA SER A 99 -18.14 -1.07 4.96
C SER A 99 -16.76 -0.41 4.89
N GLU A 100 -16.15 -0.33 3.71
CA GLU A 100 -14.90 0.41 3.47
C GLU A 100 -15.14 1.88 3.08
N GLY A 101 -16.41 2.32 3.02
CA GLY A 101 -16.79 3.71 2.75
C GLY A 101 -16.60 4.60 3.97
N TYR A 102 -16.46 5.90 3.71
CA TYR A 102 -16.29 6.91 4.75
C TYR A 102 -16.87 8.27 4.33
N VAL A 103 -17.11 9.11 5.33
CA VAL A 103 -17.39 10.54 5.17
C VAL A 103 -16.32 11.32 5.93
N LEU A 104 -15.56 12.14 5.21
CA LEU A 104 -14.58 13.08 5.75
C LEU A 104 -15.16 14.48 5.72
N THR A 105 -15.33 15.09 6.88
CA THR A 105 -15.78 16.49 7.04
C THR A 105 -14.64 17.32 7.61
N VAL A 106 -14.28 18.38 6.93
CA VAL A 106 -13.27 19.34 7.37
C VAL A 106 -13.94 20.68 7.61
N THR A 107 -13.79 21.22 8.80
CA THR A 107 -14.16 22.58 9.18
C THR A 107 -12.91 23.33 9.65
N PRO A 108 -12.93 24.65 9.83
CA PRO A 108 -11.78 25.36 10.41
C PRO A 108 -11.39 24.88 11.82
N ASP A 109 -12.34 24.29 12.55
CA ASP A 109 -12.16 23.89 13.95
C ASP A 109 -11.86 22.41 14.14
N GLN A 110 -12.28 21.53 13.19
CA GLN A 110 -12.19 20.10 13.37
C GLN A 110 -12.12 19.35 12.02
N VAL A 111 -11.39 18.25 12.01
CA VAL A 111 -11.46 17.20 10.96
C VAL A 111 -12.19 16.01 11.55
N LEU A 112 -13.28 15.57 10.94
CA LEU A 112 -14.07 14.41 11.37
C LEU A 112 -14.14 13.37 10.25
N ILE A 113 -13.66 12.15 10.51
CA ILE A 113 -13.80 10.99 9.64
C ILE A 113 -14.77 10.00 10.29
N ARG A 114 -15.86 9.68 9.59
CA ARG A 114 -16.85 8.66 10.01
C ARG A 114 -16.83 7.49 9.05
N ALA A 115 -16.86 6.28 9.59
CA ALA A 115 -17.00 5.04 8.83
C ALA A 115 -17.66 3.95 9.69
N THR A 116 -18.12 2.87 9.06
CA THR A 116 -18.69 1.73 9.79
C THR A 116 -17.65 0.67 10.18
N SER A 117 -16.39 0.81 9.70
CA SER A 117 -15.29 -0.13 9.99
C SER A 117 -13.96 0.60 10.15
N GLY A 118 -12.98 -0.07 10.75
CA GLY A 118 -11.60 0.42 10.81
C GLY A 118 -10.98 0.64 9.43
N ALA A 119 -11.27 -0.21 8.44
CA ALA A 119 -10.81 -0.04 7.06
C ALA A 119 -11.35 1.24 6.42
N GLY A 120 -12.65 1.54 6.63
CA GLY A 120 -13.25 2.80 6.15
C GLY A 120 -12.60 4.02 6.80
N LEU A 121 -12.36 3.99 8.11
CA LEU A 121 -11.61 5.05 8.81
C LEU A 121 -10.20 5.22 8.23
N PHE A 122 -9.50 4.12 8.00
CA PHE A 122 -8.16 4.12 7.42
C PHE A 122 -8.14 4.76 6.02
N TYR A 123 -9.10 4.43 5.14
CA TYR A 123 -9.18 5.04 3.81
C TYR A 123 -9.58 6.51 3.85
N GLY A 124 -10.39 6.91 4.83
CA GLY A 124 -10.62 8.33 5.13
C GLY A 124 -9.34 9.05 5.54
N VAL A 125 -8.51 8.42 6.38
CA VAL A 125 -7.17 8.91 6.74
C VAL A 125 -6.27 9.04 5.51
N GLN A 126 -6.26 8.07 4.59
CA GLN A 126 -5.46 8.18 3.36
C GLN A 126 -5.89 9.38 2.50
N THR A 127 -7.19 9.64 2.41
CA THR A 127 -7.70 10.85 1.73
C THR A 127 -7.25 12.11 2.46
N MET A 128 -7.38 12.18 3.78
CA MET A 128 -6.91 13.30 4.59
C MET A 128 -5.42 13.58 4.37
N LEU A 129 -4.57 12.54 4.39
CA LEU A 129 -3.12 12.66 4.17
C LEU A 129 -2.79 13.21 2.78
N GLN A 130 -3.56 12.85 1.74
CA GLN A 130 -3.39 13.38 0.38
C GLN A 130 -3.88 14.82 0.22
N MET A 131 -4.74 15.29 1.12
CA MET A 131 -5.29 16.66 1.10
C MET A 131 -4.38 17.67 1.80
N VAL A 132 -3.51 17.22 2.69
CA VAL A 132 -2.64 18.11 3.47
C VAL A 132 -1.65 18.81 2.55
N ASP A 133 -1.62 20.15 2.62
CA ASP A 133 -0.58 20.96 2.02
C ASP A 133 0.01 21.95 3.05
N GLU A 134 0.87 22.85 2.61
CA GLU A 134 1.53 23.86 3.46
C GLU A 134 0.55 24.79 4.21
N LYS A 135 -0.68 24.92 3.73
CA LYS A 135 -1.74 25.75 4.33
C LYS A 135 -2.68 24.97 5.24
N GLY A 136 -2.57 23.64 5.27
CA GLY A 136 -3.47 22.74 5.99
C GLY A 136 -4.48 22.02 5.09
N LEU A 137 -5.61 21.59 5.65
CA LEU A 137 -6.68 20.90 4.93
C LEU A 137 -7.76 21.87 4.49
N LEU A 138 -8.13 21.84 3.22
CA LEU A 138 -9.24 22.62 2.69
C LEU A 138 -10.56 22.11 3.30
N ALA A 139 -11.38 23.05 3.83
CA ALA A 139 -12.67 22.72 4.43
C ALA A 139 -13.64 22.15 3.38
N GLY A 140 -14.56 21.31 3.83
CA GLY A 140 -15.54 20.68 2.97
C GLY A 140 -15.99 19.31 3.42
N VAL A 141 -16.75 18.64 2.57
CA VAL A 141 -17.23 17.28 2.80
C VAL A 141 -16.83 16.40 1.64
N ILE A 142 -16.22 15.26 1.96
CA ILE A 142 -15.86 14.21 1.00
C ILE A 142 -16.58 12.93 1.41
N THR A 143 -17.35 12.37 0.48
CA THR A 143 -17.99 11.06 0.64
C THR A 143 -17.38 10.12 -0.39
N ASP A 144 -16.86 8.99 0.07
CA ASP A 144 -16.20 8.05 -0.80
C ASP A 144 -16.43 6.60 -0.35
N GLU A 145 -16.48 5.70 -1.30
CA GLU A 145 -16.49 4.25 -1.10
C GLU A 145 -15.81 3.56 -2.28
N PRO A 146 -15.23 2.37 -2.10
CA PRO A 146 -14.60 1.68 -3.20
C PRO A 146 -15.62 1.17 -4.22
N ARG A 147 -15.34 1.41 -5.51
CA ARG A 147 -16.11 0.85 -6.62
C ARG A 147 -15.96 -0.67 -6.72
N PHE A 148 -14.80 -1.21 -6.32
CA PHE A 148 -14.48 -2.64 -6.33
C PHE A 148 -14.03 -3.08 -4.95
N ALA A 149 -14.58 -4.18 -4.45
CA ALA A 149 -14.18 -4.78 -3.18
C ALA A 149 -12.76 -5.37 -3.23
N TYR A 150 -12.33 -5.87 -4.40
CA TYR A 150 -10.97 -6.38 -4.63
C TYR A 150 -10.14 -5.34 -5.39
N ARG A 151 -9.11 -4.81 -4.76
CA ARG A 151 -8.18 -3.83 -5.33
C ARG A 151 -6.76 -4.30 -5.08
N GLY A 152 -6.26 -5.10 -6.01
CA GLY A 152 -5.01 -5.83 -5.85
C GLY A 152 -3.87 -5.30 -6.71
N PHE A 153 -2.67 -5.59 -6.23
CA PHE A 153 -1.42 -5.45 -6.96
C PHE A 153 -0.66 -6.77 -6.84
N MET A 154 -0.21 -7.33 -7.96
CA MET A 154 0.62 -8.53 -7.99
C MET A 154 2.08 -8.13 -8.14
N MET A 155 2.94 -8.73 -7.33
CA MET A 155 4.38 -8.53 -7.36
C MET A 155 5.08 -9.86 -7.59
N ASP A 156 5.82 -9.95 -8.70
CA ASP A 156 6.64 -11.09 -9.03
C ASP A 156 8.00 -10.98 -8.33
N VAL A 157 8.14 -11.72 -7.26
CA VAL A 157 9.38 -11.81 -6.47
C VAL A 157 10.22 -13.04 -6.84
N SER A 158 9.67 -13.92 -7.69
CA SER A 158 10.39 -15.10 -8.20
C SER A 158 11.41 -14.73 -9.26
N ARG A 159 10.99 -14.05 -10.35
CA ARG A 159 11.91 -13.67 -11.42
C ARG A 159 12.94 -12.65 -10.98
N HIS A 160 12.59 -11.84 -9.97
CA HIS A 160 13.52 -10.94 -9.30
C HIS A 160 13.21 -10.89 -7.80
N PHE A 161 14.18 -11.30 -6.97
CA PHE A 161 14.02 -11.23 -5.52
C PHE A 161 14.11 -9.78 -5.05
N PHE A 162 13.15 -9.36 -4.24
CA PHE A 162 13.15 -8.09 -3.50
C PHE A 162 13.16 -8.39 -2.00
N ASP A 163 13.94 -7.64 -1.25
CA ASP A 163 13.95 -7.79 0.21
C ASP A 163 12.61 -7.35 0.85
N LYS A 164 12.40 -7.75 2.10
CA LYS A 164 11.16 -7.45 2.82
C LYS A 164 10.93 -5.94 3.02
N GLU A 165 11.99 -5.14 3.12
CA GLU A 165 11.86 -3.70 3.32
C GLU A 165 11.35 -3.02 2.03
N PHE A 166 11.73 -3.53 0.87
CA PHE A 166 11.14 -3.08 -0.39
C PHE A 166 9.65 -3.44 -0.48
N ILE A 167 9.26 -4.66 -0.05
CA ILE A 167 7.85 -5.07 -0.03
C ILE A 167 7.03 -4.19 0.91
N LYS A 168 7.55 -3.85 2.10
CA LYS A 168 6.88 -2.91 3.02
C LYS A 168 6.66 -1.54 2.38
N LYS A 169 7.64 -1.00 1.64
CA LYS A 169 7.47 0.25 0.89
C LYS A 169 6.36 0.15 -0.18
N GLN A 170 6.24 -1.02 -0.84
CA GLN A 170 5.12 -1.24 -1.77
C GLN A 170 3.79 -1.27 -1.02
N MET A 171 3.72 -1.92 0.17
CA MET A 171 2.51 -1.90 1.00
C MET A 171 2.12 -0.49 1.44
N ASP A 172 3.09 0.39 1.76
CA ASP A 172 2.82 1.79 2.07
C ASP A 172 2.19 2.52 0.86
N ALA A 173 2.73 2.30 -0.34
CA ALA A 173 2.17 2.85 -1.56
C ALA A 173 0.76 2.30 -1.86
N LEU A 174 0.56 0.99 -1.68
CA LEU A 174 -0.76 0.35 -1.84
C LEU A 174 -1.77 0.95 -0.87
N ALA A 175 -1.41 1.11 0.41
CA ALA A 175 -2.24 1.74 1.43
C ALA A 175 -2.61 3.18 1.04
N TYR A 176 -1.62 3.98 0.63
CA TYR A 176 -1.82 5.37 0.21
C TYR A 176 -2.83 5.52 -0.93
N TYR A 177 -2.82 4.57 -1.88
CA TYR A 177 -3.78 4.50 -2.99
C TYR A 177 -5.00 3.61 -2.71
N LYS A 178 -5.23 3.21 -1.45
CA LYS A 178 -6.40 2.45 -0.99
C LYS A 178 -6.56 1.07 -1.65
N LEU A 179 -5.44 0.43 -2.07
CA LEU A 179 -5.45 -0.96 -2.50
C LEU A 179 -5.45 -1.87 -1.26
N ASN A 180 -6.16 -3.01 -1.33
CA ASN A 180 -6.38 -3.87 -0.17
C ASN A 180 -5.91 -5.32 -0.36
N ARG A 181 -5.21 -5.62 -1.46
CA ARG A 181 -4.63 -6.94 -1.73
C ARG A 181 -3.22 -6.81 -2.28
N LEU A 182 -2.27 -7.48 -1.64
CA LEU A 182 -0.94 -7.71 -2.18
C LEU A 182 -0.81 -9.18 -2.55
N HIS A 183 -0.71 -9.46 -3.83
CA HIS A 183 -0.50 -10.78 -4.37
C HIS A 183 1.00 -10.98 -4.60
N LEU A 184 1.62 -11.91 -3.87
CA LEU A 184 3.03 -12.27 -4.01
C LEU A 184 3.17 -13.53 -4.86
N HIS A 185 3.73 -13.40 -6.04
CA HIS A 185 4.12 -14.52 -6.89
C HIS A 185 5.48 -15.05 -6.39
N LEU A 186 5.39 -16.03 -5.46
CA LEU A 186 6.53 -16.46 -4.65
C LEU A 186 7.41 -17.51 -5.33
N THR A 187 6.87 -18.23 -6.30
CA THR A 187 7.59 -19.35 -6.93
C THR A 187 7.41 -19.33 -8.44
N ASP A 188 8.48 -19.59 -9.15
CA ASP A 188 8.54 -19.85 -10.58
C ASP A 188 9.96 -20.34 -10.92
N ALA A 189 10.18 -20.86 -12.09
CA ALA A 189 11.45 -21.42 -12.55
C ALA A 189 12.70 -20.60 -12.18
N ALA A 190 12.59 -19.30 -12.05
CA ALA A 190 13.71 -18.41 -11.71
C ALA A 190 14.09 -18.39 -10.23
N GLY A 191 13.26 -18.96 -9.36
CA GLY A 191 13.58 -19.14 -7.95
C GLY A 191 12.37 -19.32 -7.03
N TRP A 192 12.54 -20.16 -6.05
CA TRP A 192 11.62 -20.37 -4.92
C TRP A 192 11.89 -19.38 -3.80
N ARG A 193 10.88 -18.66 -3.29
CA ARG A 193 11.08 -17.53 -2.35
C ARG A 193 10.51 -17.74 -0.96
N LEU A 194 10.07 -18.94 -0.59
CA LEU A 194 9.43 -19.21 0.70
C LEU A 194 10.15 -20.34 1.44
N GLU A 195 10.54 -20.11 2.70
CA GLU A 195 11.12 -21.16 3.55
C GLU A 195 10.09 -22.24 3.86
N ILE A 196 10.40 -23.47 3.46
CA ILE A 196 9.67 -24.70 3.81
C ILE A 196 10.63 -25.61 4.58
N LYS A 197 10.54 -25.63 5.90
CA LYS A 197 11.48 -26.37 6.77
C LYS A 197 11.56 -27.87 6.48
N LYS A 198 10.46 -28.46 5.99
CA LYS A 198 10.40 -29.87 5.56
C LYS A 198 11.25 -30.11 4.30
N TYR A 199 11.47 -29.08 3.48
CA TYR A 199 12.16 -29.16 2.19
C TYR A 199 13.26 -28.09 2.06
N PRO A 200 14.38 -28.22 2.79
CA PRO A 200 15.38 -27.16 2.90
C PRO A 200 16.05 -26.78 1.56
N ARG A 201 16.18 -27.72 0.63
CA ARG A 201 16.77 -27.41 -0.68
C ARG A 201 15.95 -26.42 -1.53
N LEU A 202 14.71 -26.14 -1.16
CA LEU A 202 13.92 -25.07 -1.78
C LEU A 202 14.55 -23.68 -1.54
N THR A 203 15.23 -23.50 -0.41
CA THR A 203 15.87 -22.24 -0.05
C THR A 203 17.39 -22.29 -0.11
N GLU A 204 18.00 -23.43 0.18
CA GLU A 204 19.46 -23.61 0.09
C GLU A 204 19.97 -23.64 -1.35
N PHE A 205 19.12 -24.05 -2.32
CA PHE A 205 19.48 -24.23 -3.72
C PHE A 205 18.48 -23.58 -4.70
N ALA A 206 17.20 -23.94 -4.65
CA ALA A 206 16.20 -23.49 -5.63
C ALA A 206 15.87 -21.98 -5.54
N ALA A 207 16.30 -21.29 -4.49
CA ALA A 207 16.18 -19.83 -4.34
C ALA A 207 17.32 -19.05 -5.02
N TRP A 208 18.36 -19.71 -5.47
CA TRP A 208 19.60 -19.10 -5.95
C TRP A 208 19.92 -19.52 -7.38
N ARG A 209 20.41 -18.61 -8.17
CA ARG A 209 20.72 -18.87 -9.58
C ARG A 209 22.02 -18.17 -10.00
N GLU A 210 22.65 -18.71 -11.04
CA GLU A 210 23.67 -18.01 -11.79
C GLU A 210 23.04 -16.79 -12.51
N PHE A 211 23.73 -15.69 -12.61
CA PHE A 211 23.30 -14.42 -13.22
C PHE A 211 22.23 -13.61 -12.46
N PRO A 212 22.44 -12.30 -12.37
CA PRO A 212 21.56 -11.40 -11.61
C PRO A 212 20.21 -11.17 -12.24
N THR A 213 20.11 -11.19 -13.58
CA THR A 213 18.84 -10.94 -14.25
C THR A 213 18.22 -12.23 -14.78
N TRP A 214 16.89 -12.30 -14.76
CA TRP A 214 16.14 -13.43 -15.32
C TRP A 214 16.49 -13.67 -16.79
N LYS A 215 16.69 -12.63 -17.60
CA LYS A 215 17.00 -12.73 -19.02
C LYS A 215 18.39 -13.36 -19.29
N GLU A 216 19.38 -12.98 -18.49
CA GLU A 216 20.72 -13.57 -18.59
C GLU A 216 20.69 -15.04 -18.20
N TRP A 217 20.09 -15.35 -17.05
CA TRP A 217 19.92 -16.72 -16.59
C TRP A 217 19.18 -17.59 -17.61
N TRP A 218 18.06 -17.10 -18.16
CA TRP A 218 17.30 -17.83 -19.18
C TRP A 218 18.11 -18.15 -20.44
N ASN A 219 18.96 -17.23 -20.88
CA ASN A 219 19.76 -17.37 -22.11
C ASN A 219 21.08 -18.14 -21.91
N ASN A 220 21.50 -18.41 -20.66
CA ASN A 220 22.80 -19.00 -20.35
C ASN A 220 22.70 -20.36 -19.62
N GLY A 221 21.67 -21.15 -19.92
CA GLY A 221 21.58 -22.53 -19.47
C GLY A 221 20.79 -22.76 -18.17
N ARG A 222 20.22 -21.70 -17.58
CA ARG A 222 19.29 -21.76 -16.44
C ARG A 222 19.81 -22.57 -15.25
N ARG A 223 21.06 -22.30 -14.82
CA ARG A 223 21.69 -23.01 -13.70
C ARG A 223 21.30 -22.39 -12.36
N TYR A 224 21.04 -23.26 -11.38
CA TYR A 224 20.87 -22.89 -9.97
C TYR A 224 22.19 -23.03 -9.23
N GLU A 225 22.30 -22.32 -8.12
CA GLU A 225 23.49 -22.23 -7.29
C GLU A 225 23.16 -22.60 -5.83
N GLU A 226 24.15 -23.06 -5.09
CA GLU A 226 24.00 -23.23 -3.65
C GLU A 226 24.05 -21.87 -2.95
N GLU A 227 23.31 -21.70 -1.87
CA GLU A 227 23.35 -20.51 -1.03
C GLU A 227 24.79 -20.17 -0.62
N GLY A 228 25.17 -18.90 -0.77
CA GLY A 228 26.53 -18.43 -0.45
C GLY A 228 27.60 -18.73 -1.49
N SER A 229 27.27 -19.37 -2.63
CA SER A 229 28.18 -19.45 -3.78
C SER A 229 28.53 -18.06 -4.29
N LYS A 230 29.73 -17.89 -4.81
CA LYS A 230 30.27 -16.59 -5.27
C LYS A 230 29.37 -15.91 -6.32
N ASP A 231 28.77 -16.69 -7.21
CA ASP A 231 27.98 -16.22 -8.33
C ASP A 231 26.47 -16.45 -8.11
N ALA A 232 26.06 -16.72 -6.86
CA ALA A 232 24.67 -16.92 -6.49
C ALA A 232 23.89 -15.58 -6.41
N HIS A 233 22.82 -15.49 -7.16
CA HIS A 233 21.89 -14.37 -7.16
C HIS A 233 20.48 -14.84 -6.80
N GLY A 234 19.87 -14.26 -5.78
CA GLY A 234 18.55 -14.65 -5.33
C GLY A 234 18.29 -14.26 -3.89
N GLY A 235 17.49 -15.06 -3.24
CA GLY A 235 17.08 -14.90 -1.85
C GLY A 235 15.72 -15.51 -1.61
N TYR A 236 15.32 -15.54 -0.35
CA TYR A 236 14.02 -16.07 0.06
C TYR A 236 13.55 -15.36 1.33
N TYR A 237 12.29 -15.55 1.66
CA TYR A 237 11.69 -15.09 2.92
C TYR A 237 11.62 -16.26 3.88
N THR A 238 12.15 -16.06 5.07
CA THR A 238 11.92 -16.98 6.19
C THR A 238 10.44 -16.95 6.59
N GLN A 239 9.98 -17.96 7.33
CA GLN A 239 8.64 -17.95 7.88
C GLN A 239 8.40 -16.74 8.79
N ASP A 240 9.43 -16.27 9.49
CA ASP A 240 9.34 -15.08 10.35
C ASP A 240 9.24 -13.79 9.51
N ASP A 241 9.95 -13.69 8.38
CA ASP A 241 9.81 -12.58 7.44
C ASP A 241 8.37 -12.50 6.89
N ILE A 242 7.78 -13.64 6.52
CA ILE A 242 6.39 -13.66 6.04
C ILE A 242 5.41 -13.26 7.15
N ARG A 243 5.61 -13.73 8.40
CA ARG A 243 4.77 -13.29 9.54
C ARG A 243 4.86 -11.78 9.75
N GLU A 244 6.07 -11.23 9.67
CA GLU A 244 6.31 -9.79 9.77
C GLU A 244 5.60 -9.02 8.64
N LEU A 245 5.73 -9.48 7.38
CA LEU A 245 5.05 -8.87 6.23
C LEU A 245 3.53 -8.93 6.35
N VAL A 246 2.97 -10.06 6.82
CA VAL A 246 1.53 -10.20 7.05
C VAL A 246 1.04 -9.26 8.15
N ALA A 247 1.77 -9.14 9.26
CA ALA A 247 1.43 -8.21 10.33
C ALA A 247 1.49 -6.75 9.84
N TYR A 248 2.55 -6.38 9.10
CA TYR A 248 2.70 -5.04 8.52
C TYR A 248 1.59 -4.69 7.52
N ALA A 249 1.16 -5.66 6.71
CA ALA A 249 0.03 -5.52 5.79
C ALA A 249 -1.30 -5.33 6.55
N GLN A 250 -1.50 -6.08 7.64
CA GLN A 250 -2.71 -6.00 8.46
C GLN A 250 -2.90 -4.62 9.09
N GLU A 251 -1.82 -3.97 9.52
CA GLU A 251 -1.82 -2.59 10.02
C GLU A 251 -2.21 -1.56 8.94
N ARG A 252 -2.29 -1.98 7.69
CA ARG A 252 -2.67 -1.17 6.50
C ARG A 252 -3.95 -1.66 5.84
N PHE A 253 -4.67 -2.57 6.49
CA PHE A 253 -5.88 -3.21 5.96
C PHE A 253 -5.64 -3.89 4.61
N ILE A 254 -4.42 -4.42 4.38
CA ILE A 254 -4.02 -5.17 3.19
C ILE A 254 -3.97 -6.66 3.53
N THR A 255 -4.60 -7.48 2.69
CA THR A 255 -4.48 -8.95 2.75
C THR A 255 -3.36 -9.38 1.82
N VAL A 256 -2.40 -10.16 2.33
CA VAL A 256 -1.36 -10.81 1.52
C VAL A 256 -1.91 -12.12 0.95
N ILE A 257 -1.77 -12.30 -0.35
CA ILE A 257 -2.15 -13.51 -1.09
C ILE A 257 -0.87 -14.17 -1.58
N PRO A 258 -0.45 -15.30 -0.99
CA PRO A 258 0.69 -16.05 -1.48
C PRO A 258 0.27 -16.89 -2.69
N GLU A 259 1.05 -16.85 -3.76
CA GLU A 259 0.92 -17.72 -4.92
C GLU A 259 2.10 -18.69 -4.97
N ILE A 260 1.77 -19.96 -5.04
CA ILE A 260 2.71 -21.07 -5.23
C ILE A 260 2.34 -21.79 -6.52
N GLU A 261 3.24 -21.80 -7.49
CA GLU A 261 3.00 -22.36 -8.80
C GLU A 261 3.05 -23.89 -8.82
N MET A 262 2.04 -24.49 -9.39
CA MET A 262 1.96 -25.91 -9.67
C MET A 262 0.80 -26.25 -10.64
N PRO A 263 0.92 -27.26 -11.49
CA PRO A 263 2.07 -28.15 -11.65
C PRO A 263 3.21 -27.55 -12.47
N ALA A 264 2.96 -26.49 -13.24
CA ALA A 264 3.93 -25.84 -14.11
C ALA A 264 4.83 -24.83 -13.36
N HIS A 265 5.76 -24.21 -14.07
CA HIS A 265 6.68 -23.19 -13.55
C HIS A 265 7.52 -23.65 -12.35
N SER A 266 7.77 -24.96 -12.25
CA SER A 266 8.39 -25.61 -11.08
C SER A 266 9.77 -26.21 -11.38
N GLU A 267 10.50 -25.70 -12.39
CA GLU A 267 11.84 -26.21 -12.77
C GLU A 267 12.83 -26.13 -11.60
N GLU A 268 12.74 -25.10 -10.77
CA GLU A 268 13.57 -24.91 -9.58
C GLU A 268 13.35 -26.02 -8.55
N VAL A 269 12.08 -26.38 -8.30
CA VAL A 269 11.71 -27.46 -7.39
C VAL A 269 12.18 -28.80 -7.94
N LEU A 270 11.89 -29.07 -9.23
CA LEU A 270 12.20 -30.34 -9.86
C LEU A 270 13.71 -30.55 -10.12
N THR A 271 14.48 -29.46 -10.08
CA THR A 271 15.93 -29.53 -10.08
C THR A 271 16.48 -29.85 -8.69
N ALA A 272 15.86 -29.27 -7.63
CA ALA A 272 16.22 -29.55 -6.24
C ALA A 272 15.76 -30.93 -5.75
N TYR A 273 14.62 -31.41 -6.25
CA TYR A 273 13.94 -32.66 -5.89
C TYR A 273 13.52 -33.44 -7.16
N PRO A 274 14.47 -34.02 -7.91
CA PRO A 274 14.21 -34.67 -9.20
C PRO A 274 13.19 -35.81 -9.15
N GLU A 275 13.06 -36.46 -7.99
CA GLU A 275 12.11 -37.55 -7.77
C GLU A 275 10.64 -37.15 -7.91
N LEU A 276 10.33 -35.82 -7.90
CA LEU A 276 8.99 -35.28 -8.12
C LEU A 276 8.66 -35.13 -9.62
N SER A 277 9.66 -35.23 -10.49
CA SER A 277 9.47 -35.20 -11.94
C SER A 277 9.17 -36.59 -12.51
N CYS A 278 8.60 -36.68 -13.73
CA CYS A 278 8.36 -37.94 -14.40
C CYS A 278 9.68 -38.55 -14.96
N THR A 279 10.71 -37.75 -15.18
CA THR A 279 12.03 -38.24 -15.66
C THR A 279 12.96 -38.66 -14.53
N HIS A 280 12.73 -38.19 -13.32
CA HIS A 280 13.62 -38.31 -12.16
C HIS A 280 15.04 -37.75 -12.41
N GLU A 281 15.14 -36.79 -13.34
CA GLU A 281 16.41 -36.14 -13.68
C GLU A 281 16.30 -34.62 -13.50
N PRO A 282 17.31 -33.95 -12.90
CA PRO A 282 17.32 -32.49 -12.78
C PRO A 282 17.43 -31.80 -14.15
N TYR A 283 16.90 -30.58 -14.27
CA TYR A 283 16.92 -29.75 -15.49
C TYR A 283 16.21 -30.36 -16.71
N LYS A 284 15.34 -31.36 -16.54
CA LYS A 284 14.64 -32.04 -17.65
C LYS A 284 13.17 -31.68 -17.77
N GLN A 285 12.54 -31.23 -16.69
CA GLN A 285 11.13 -30.90 -16.64
C GLN A 285 10.89 -29.60 -15.85
N ALA A 286 9.84 -28.90 -16.22
CA ALA A 286 9.36 -27.72 -15.52
C ALA A 286 7.99 -27.94 -14.85
N ASP A 287 7.39 -29.12 -15.05
CA ASP A 287 6.06 -29.47 -14.54
C ASP A 287 6.13 -30.70 -13.65
N PHE A 288 5.47 -30.64 -12.49
CA PHE A 288 5.34 -31.78 -11.59
C PHE A 288 4.74 -33.00 -12.28
N CYS A 289 5.20 -34.19 -11.91
CA CYS A 289 4.61 -35.44 -12.37
C CYS A 289 3.29 -35.72 -11.63
N VAL A 290 2.16 -35.35 -12.21
CA VAL A 290 0.81 -35.49 -11.58
C VAL A 290 0.38 -36.95 -11.42
N GLY A 291 1.09 -37.91 -12.04
CA GLY A 291 0.91 -39.35 -11.85
C GLY A 291 1.79 -39.95 -10.74
N ASN A 292 2.56 -39.12 -10.02
CA ASN A 292 3.49 -39.56 -8.98
C ASN A 292 2.95 -39.17 -7.59
N GLU A 293 2.68 -40.16 -6.74
CA GLU A 293 2.20 -39.96 -5.37
C GLU A 293 3.12 -39.04 -4.54
N LYS A 294 4.44 -39.09 -4.77
CA LYS A 294 5.40 -38.22 -4.09
C LYS A 294 5.14 -36.73 -4.35
N THR A 295 4.54 -36.40 -5.51
CA THR A 295 4.13 -35.02 -5.79
C THR A 295 3.07 -34.57 -4.80
N PHE A 296 2.08 -35.39 -4.51
CA PHE A 296 1.03 -35.06 -3.54
C PHE A 296 1.57 -35.05 -2.11
N GLU A 297 2.45 -35.99 -1.73
CA GLU A 297 3.15 -35.98 -0.43
C GLU A 297 4.01 -34.72 -0.22
N PHE A 298 4.56 -34.17 -1.32
CA PHE A 298 5.31 -32.90 -1.28
C PHE A 298 4.39 -31.70 -1.06
N LEU A 299 3.20 -31.70 -1.67
CA LEU A 299 2.25 -30.59 -1.63
C LEU A 299 1.44 -30.51 -0.32
N GLU A 300 1.33 -31.60 0.44
CA GLU A 300 0.67 -31.70 1.74
C GLU A 300 1.61 -31.33 2.92
#